data_b4345d7f65d3769aa51cd6ff7e0cbaa4
#
_entry.id   b4345d7f65d3769aa51cd6ff7e0cbaa4
#
_cell.length_a   1.000
_cell.length_b   1.000
_cell.length_c   1.000
_cell.angle_alpha   90.00
_cell.angle_beta   90.00
_cell.angle_gamma   90.00
#
_symmetry.space_group_name_H-M   'P 1'
#
loop_
_entity.id
_entity.type
_entity.pdbx_description
1 polymer ?
#
loop_
_entity_poly.entity_id
_entity_poly.type
_entity_poly.pdbx_seq_one_letter_code
_entity_poly.pdbx_strand_id
1 'polypeptide(L)'
;MTRTFAGRLLIATAACLLVSAPANAALAYVSNEKGNTVTVIDTDRFEAIKTIKVGQRPRGIEVTKDGKFVLVACGDDDTIQMIDTKTDEVTGTLPSGPDPEFFSQDPTGKLLYVANENDNTLTIIDIDKRTRVGNVEVGVEPEGVAVSPDGKIIINTSETTSMAHFIDAASHKIVANVLVGSRPRFAAFKRDASELWVSSEVGGTVSIIDPAKHVVTKKISFAIPGLRAEAIQPVGIAITRDGSTAFVALGPANRVAVIDGATHEVKKYLLVGQRVWHLAFTSDQKYLLTTNGISNDVSVIDVAALKVVKTIQVGELPWGVAMPEP
;
A
#
# COMPACT_ATOMS: atom_id res chain seq x y z
N MET A 1 1.66 -14.26 -88.02
CA MET A 1 0.76 -14.68 -86.94
C MET A 1 1.58 -14.86 -85.65
N THR A 2 1.67 -13.85 -84.85
CA THR A 2 2.43 -13.85 -83.62
C THR A 2 1.46 -13.66 -82.48
N ARG A 3 1.27 -14.68 -81.55
CA ARG A 3 0.46 -14.65 -80.40
C ARG A 3 1.33 -14.25 -79.21
N THR A 4 1.04 -13.11 -78.62
CA THR A 4 1.60 -12.63 -77.38
C THR A 4 0.80 -13.22 -76.23
N PHE A 5 1.48 -13.96 -75.30
CA PHE A 5 0.93 -14.41 -74.00
C PHE A 5 1.20 -13.32 -72.95
N ALA A 6 0.13 -12.75 -72.38
CA ALA A 6 0.21 -11.86 -71.21
C ALA A 6 0.09 -12.70 -69.97
N GLY A 7 1.18 -12.86 -69.22
CA GLY A 7 1.18 -13.46 -67.91
C GLY A 7 0.64 -12.49 -66.85
N ARG A 8 -0.44 -12.87 -66.14
CA ARG A 8 -0.94 -12.15 -64.97
C ARG A 8 -0.17 -12.60 -63.73
N LEU A 9 0.57 -11.67 -63.13
CA LEU A 9 1.23 -11.87 -61.84
C LEU A 9 0.19 -11.65 -60.72
N LEU A 10 -0.18 -12.71 -60.01
CA LEU A 10 -0.99 -12.64 -58.77
C LEU A 10 -0.07 -12.28 -57.59
N ILE A 11 -0.20 -11.09 -57.08
CA ILE A 11 0.45 -10.69 -55.82
C ILE A 11 -0.48 -11.12 -54.66
N ALA A 12 -0.07 -12.15 -53.96
CA ALA A 12 -0.73 -12.57 -52.69
C ALA A 12 -0.25 -11.68 -51.55
N THR A 13 -1.11 -10.77 -51.09
CA THR A 13 -0.89 -10.01 -49.87
C THR A 13 -1.17 -10.90 -48.66
N ALA A 14 -0.11 -11.34 -47.99
CA ALA A 14 -0.24 -11.99 -46.68
C ALA A 14 -0.58 -10.93 -45.62
N ALA A 15 -1.82 -10.94 -45.16
CA ALA A 15 -2.23 -10.16 -44.00
C ALA A 15 -1.65 -10.84 -42.74
N CYS A 16 -0.58 -10.27 -42.13
CA CYS A 16 -0.13 -10.63 -40.79
C CYS A 16 -1.19 -10.17 -39.77
N LEU A 17 -2.00 -11.09 -39.31
CA LEU A 17 -2.79 -10.90 -38.10
C LEU A 17 -1.81 -10.81 -36.92
N LEU A 18 -1.56 -9.60 -36.44
CA LEU A 18 -0.94 -9.36 -35.15
C LEU A 18 -1.93 -9.85 -34.09
N VAL A 19 -1.75 -11.08 -33.62
CA VAL A 19 -2.37 -11.57 -32.40
C VAL A 19 -1.71 -10.80 -31.27
N SER A 20 -2.33 -9.71 -30.79
CA SER A 20 -1.94 -9.09 -29.54
C SER A 20 -2.15 -10.13 -28.45
N ALA A 21 -1.08 -10.54 -27.74
CA ALA A 21 -1.21 -11.28 -26.51
C ALA A 21 -2.19 -10.51 -25.60
N PRO A 22 -3.09 -11.18 -24.88
CA PRO A 22 -3.92 -10.50 -23.90
C PRO A 22 -2.98 -9.77 -22.94
N ALA A 23 -3.10 -8.46 -22.84
CA ALA A 23 -2.47 -7.71 -21.76
C ALA A 23 -3.00 -8.35 -20.46
N ASN A 24 -2.12 -8.88 -19.62
CA ASN A 24 -2.54 -9.33 -18.30
C ASN A 24 -3.23 -8.14 -17.63
N ALA A 25 -4.51 -8.35 -17.25
CA ALA A 25 -5.25 -7.32 -16.53
C ALA A 25 -4.43 -6.86 -15.33
N ALA A 26 -4.34 -5.57 -15.14
CA ALA A 26 -3.69 -5.04 -13.94
C ALA A 26 -4.59 -5.37 -12.75
N LEU A 27 -4.06 -6.11 -11.77
CA LEU A 27 -4.81 -6.60 -10.63
C LEU A 27 -4.49 -5.82 -9.36
N ALA A 28 -5.52 -5.57 -8.55
CA ALA A 28 -5.39 -5.10 -7.18
C ALA A 28 -5.90 -6.17 -6.22
N TYR A 29 -5.27 -6.26 -5.06
CA TYR A 29 -5.60 -7.21 -4.00
C TYR A 29 -6.00 -6.46 -2.74
N VAL A 30 -7.15 -6.80 -2.17
CA VAL A 30 -7.74 -6.12 -1.01
C VAL A 30 -7.91 -7.13 0.12
N SER A 31 -7.24 -6.91 1.25
CA SER A 31 -7.44 -7.70 2.45
C SER A 31 -8.73 -7.30 3.15
N ASN A 32 -9.57 -8.30 3.47
CA ASN A 32 -10.87 -8.10 4.15
C ASN A 32 -10.77 -8.66 5.56
N GLU A 33 -10.54 -7.79 6.53
CA GLU A 33 -10.14 -8.13 7.89
C GLU A 33 -11.10 -9.09 8.58
N LYS A 34 -12.42 -8.81 8.55
CA LYS A 34 -13.44 -9.67 9.14
C LYS A 34 -13.90 -10.79 8.23
N GLY A 35 -13.76 -10.60 6.93
CA GLY A 35 -14.11 -11.61 5.95
C GLY A 35 -13.12 -12.78 5.90
N ASN A 36 -11.91 -12.64 6.46
CA ASN A 36 -10.82 -13.62 6.35
C ASN A 36 -10.55 -13.99 4.90
N THR A 37 -10.55 -12.99 4.03
CA THR A 37 -10.40 -13.15 2.58
C THR A 37 -9.56 -12.04 1.97
N VAL A 38 -9.08 -12.29 0.74
CA VAL A 38 -8.55 -11.27 -0.16
C VAL A 38 -9.44 -11.17 -1.37
N THR A 39 -9.92 -9.97 -1.71
CA THR A 39 -10.64 -9.71 -2.95
C THR A 39 -9.67 -9.32 -4.04
N VAL A 40 -9.77 -9.95 -5.21
CA VAL A 40 -9.01 -9.59 -6.42
C VAL A 40 -9.88 -8.68 -7.29
N ILE A 41 -9.34 -7.53 -7.67
CA ILE A 41 -10.00 -6.52 -8.51
C ILE A 41 -9.26 -6.41 -9.84
N ASP A 42 -10.00 -6.51 -10.95
CA ASP A 42 -9.54 -6.10 -12.27
C ASP A 42 -9.58 -4.56 -12.35
N THR A 43 -8.42 -3.92 -12.44
CA THR A 43 -8.32 -2.45 -12.42
C THR A 43 -8.56 -1.79 -13.78
N ASP A 44 -8.65 -2.55 -14.85
CA ASP A 44 -9.03 -2.05 -16.17
C ASP A 44 -10.57 -1.89 -16.28
N ARG A 45 -11.30 -2.82 -15.62
CA ARG A 45 -12.77 -2.82 -15.59
C ARG A 45 -13.36 -2.26 -14.30
N PHE A 46 -12.55 -2.14 -13.25
CA PHE A 46 -12.97 -1.79 -11.89
C PHE A 46 -14.07 -2.73 -11.37
N GLU A 47 -13.77 -4.01 -11.39
CA GLU A 47 -14.67 -5.06 -10.95
C GLU A 47 -13.95 -6.07 -10.06
N ALA A 48 -14.61 -6.50 -8.97
CA ALA A 48 -14.15 -7.62 -8.16
C ALA A 48 -14.37 -8.91 -8.96
N ILE A 49 -13.29 -9.66 -9.19
CA ILE A 49 -13.33 -10.85 -10.07
C ILE A 49 -13.14 -12.16 -9.31
N LYS A 50 -12.56 -12.10 -8.09
CA LYS A 50 -12.30 -13.31 -7.29
C LYS A 50 -12.24 -12.97 -5.81
N THR A 51 -12.55 -13.95 -4.97
CA THR A 51 -12.33 -13.91 -3.51
C THR A 51 -11.50 -15.11 -3.12
N ILE A 52 -10.39 -14.87 -2.42
CA ILE A 52 -9.43 -15.89 -1.96
C ILE A 52 -9.59 -16.02 -0.44
N LYS A 53 -9.75 -17.21 0.08
CA LYS A 53 -9.74 -17.46 1.53
C LYS A 53 -8.30 -17.39 2.04
N VAL A 54 -8.10 -16.67 3.13
CA VAL A 54 -6.82 -16.54 3.82
C VAL A 54 -6.99 -16.81 5.32
N GLY A 55 -5.93 -16.62 6.10
CA GLY A 55 -5.96 -16.73 7.54
C GLY A 55 -6.81 -15.66 8.22
N GLN A 56 -6.82 -15.67 9.55
CA GLN A 56 -7.69 -14.82 10.35
C GLN A 56 -7.12 -13.40 10.50
N ARG A 57 -8.00 -12.42 10.46
CA ARG A 57 -7.70 -11.00 10.59
C ARG A 57 -6.63 -10.52 9.59
N PRO A 58 -6.85 -10.67 8.26
CA PRO A 58 -5.91 -10.21 7.24
C PRO A 58 -5.90 -8.68 7.17
N ARG A 59 -4.72 -8.06 7.37
CA ARG A 59 -4.51 -6.60 7.36
C ARG A 59 -3.45 -6.19 6.34
N GLY A 60 -2.19 -6.07 6.76
CA GLY A 60 -1.08 -5.70 5.88
C GLY A 60 -1.04 -6.57 4.63
N ILE A 61 -0.88 -5.94 3.46
CA ILE A 61 -0.86 -6.63 2.17
C ILE A 61 0.10 -5.92 1.22
N GLU A 62 0.99 -6.66 0.59
CA GLU A 62 1.89 -6.18 -0.48
C GLU A 62 2.07 -7.24 -1.56
N VAL A 63 2.35 -6.81 -2.79
CA VAL A 63 2.82 -7.71 -3.85
C VAL A 63 4.35 -7.77 -3.79
N THR A 64 4.93 -8.97 -3.92
CA THR A 64 6.39 -9.12 -3.96
C THR A 64 6.99 -8.33 -5.13
N LYS A 65 8.22 -7.81 -4.97
CA LYS A 65 8.89 -7.00 -6.00
C LYS A 65 9.05 -7.71 -7.35
N ASP A 66 9.09 -9.04 -7.35
CA ASP A 66 9.11 -9.85 -8.56
C ASP A 66 7.69 -10.16 -9.11
N GLY A 67 6.65 -9.69 -8.45
CA GLY A 67 5.25 -9.85 -8.84
C GLY A 67 4.68 -11.25 -8.69
N LYS A 68 5.42 -12.20 -8.08
CA LYS A 68 4.99 -13.61 -8.03
C LYS A 68 4.00 -13.92 -6.92
N PHE A 69 4.08 -13.20 -5.81
CA PHE A 69 3.25 -13.46 -4.64
C PHE A 69 2.59 -12.19 -4.13
N VAL A 70 1.41 -12.36 -3.55
CA VAL A 70 0.81 -11.39 -2.64
C VAL A 70 1.08 -11.89 -1.23
N LEU A 71 1.71 -11.04 -0.41
CA LEU A 71 1.95 -11.29 1.00
C LEU A 71 0.79 -10.68 1.80
N VAL A 72 0.26 -11.43 2.78
CA VAL A 72 -0.88 -10.99 3.61
C VAL A 72 -0.58 -11.30 5.07
N ALA A 73 -0.58 -10.26 5.92
CA ALA A 73 -0.47 -10.43 7.37
C ALA A 73 -1.81 -10.94 7.92
N CYS A 74 -1.79 -12.12 8.54
CA CYS A 74 -2.93 -12.73 9.20
C CYS A 74 -2.69 -12.64 10.72
N GLY A 75 -3.21 -11.58 11.34
CA GLY A 75 -2.86 -11.18 12.71
C GLY A 75 -3.17 -12.27 13.74
N ASP A 76 -4.37 -12.83 13.71
CA ASP A 76 -4.79 -13.86 14.68
C ASP A 76 -4.12 -15.24 14.45
N ASP A 77 -3.45 -15.43 13.31
CA ASP A 77 -2.71 -16.66 12.99
C ASP A 77 -1.18 -16.49 13.17
N ASP A 78 -0.70 -15.33 13.58
CA ASP A 78 0.73 -15.03 13.79
C ASP A 78 1.61 -15.32 12.55
N THR A 79 1.11 -15.05 11.34
CA THR A 79 1.79 -15.45 10.11
C THR A 79 1.56 -14.47 8.95
N ILE A 80 2.49 -14.48 8.00
CA ILE A 80 2.32 -13.84 6.69
C ILE A 80 2.00 -14.94 5.67
N GLN A 81 0.82 -14.94 5.07
CA GLN A 81 0.47 -15.86 4.00
C GLN A 81 0.95 -15.39 2.64
N MET A 82 1.28 -16.33 1.76
CA MET A 82 1.75 -16.11 0.40
C MET A 82 0.71 -16.63 -0.59
N ILE A 83 0.12 -15.73 -1.38
CA ILE A 83 -0.79 -16.07 -2.47
C ILE A 83 -0.01 -16.00 -3.78
N ASP A 84 0.01 -17.06 -4.56
CA ASP A 84 0.61 -17.08 -5.89
C ASP A 84 -0.26 -16.27 -6.87
N THR A 85 0.32 -15.25 -7.53
CA THR A 85 -0.40 -14.32 -8.41
C THR A 85 -0.88 -14.94 -9.73
N LYS A 86 -0.41 -16.13 -10.09
CA LYS A 86 -0.84 -16.84 -11.32
C LYS A 86 -2.02 -17.76 -11.06
N THR A 87 -2.07 -18.36 -9.87
CA THR A 87 -3.12 -19.34 -9.51
C THR A 87 -4.17 -18.73 -8.59
N ASP A 88 -3.87 -17.63 -7.91
CA ASP A 88 -4.65 -17.02 -6.83
C ASP A 88 -4.94 -18.04 -5.71
N GLU A 89 -3.95 -18.79 -5.32
CA GLU A 89 -4.02 -19.78 -4.25
C GLU A 89 -2.97 -19.48 -3.18
N VAL A 90 -3.31 -19.73 -1.92
CA VAL A 90 -2.34 -19.68 -0.82
C VAL A 90 -1.39 -20.86 -0.95
N THR A 91 -0.12 -20.60 -1.18
CA THR A 91 0.91 -21.62 -1.46
C THR A 91 1.95 -21.77 -0.35
N GLY A 92 1.85 -20.96 0.69
CA GLY A 92 2.78 -21.04 1.81
C GLY A 92 2.64 -19.90 2.78
N THR A 93 3.54 -19.89 3.77
CA THR A 93 3.61 -18.85 4.81
C THR A 93 5.05 -18.43 5.07
N LEU A 94 5.21 -17.22 5.58
CA LEU A 94 6.45 -16.72 6.18
C LEU A 94 6.24 -16.64 7.70
N PRO A 95 7.25 -16.99 8.51
CA PRO A 95 7.16 -16.93 9.97
C PRO A 95 7.16 -15.47 10.43
N SER A 96 6.20 -15.07 11.23
CA SER A 96 6.15 -13.74 11.86
C SER A 96 6.31 -13.84 13.39
N GLY A 97 6.35 -12.71 14.08
CA GLY A 97 6.02 -12.60 15.50
C GLY A 97 4.50 -12.61 15.70
N PRO A 98 4.05 -12.51 16.95
CA PRO A 98 2.63 -12.49 17.27
C PRO A 98 1.99 -11.17 16.75
N ASP A 99 0.81 -11.32 16.18
CA ASP A 99 -0.02 -10.23 15.70
C ASP A 99 0.68 -9.34 14.66
N PRO A 100 1.03 -9.89 13.46
CA PRO A 100 1.61 -9.08 12.39
C PRO A 100 0.59 -8.09 11.84
N GLU A 101 0.98 -6.81 11.82
CA GLU A 101 0.18 -5.71 11.31
C GLU A 101 0.64 -5.28 9.91
N PHE A 102 1.36 -4.17 9.82
CA PHE A 102 1.99 -3.76 8.56
C PHE A 102 3.37 -4.39 8.39
N PHE A 103 3.77 -4.45 7.14
CA PHE A 103 5.13 -4.84 6.76
C PHE A 103 5.55 -4.08 5.51
N SER A 104 6.84 -4.10 5.21
CA SER A 104 7.38 -3.56 3.97
C SER A 104 8.61 -4.36 3.53
N GLN A 105 8.75 -4.52 2.21
CA GLN A 105 9.90 -5.16 1.60
C GLN A 105 11.07 -4.19 1.47
N ASP A 106 12.30 -4.71 1.55
CA ASP A 106 13.46 -3.96 1.12
C ASP A 106 13.41 -3.70 -0.40
N PRO A 107 14.14 -2.71 -0.95
CA PRO A 107 14.12 -2.41 -2.37
C PRO A 107 14.53 -3.57 -3.29
N THR A 108 15.25 -4.57 -2.77
CA THR A 108 15.64 -5.77 -3.53
C THR A 108 14.58 -6.86 -3.53
N GLY A 109 13.56 -6.76 -2.68
CA GLY A 109 12.53 -7.77 -2.49
C GLY A 109 12.97 -9.04 -1.77
N LYS A 110 14.14 -9.02 -1.10
CA LYS A 110 14.69 -10.19 -0.38
C LYS A 110 14.31 -10.23 1.08
N LEU A 111 14.22 -9.07 1.71
CA LEU A 111 13.87 -8.96 3.11
C LEU A 111 12.49 -8.34 3.28
N LEU A 112 11.76 -8.86 4.26
CA LEU A 112 10.49 -8.32 4.74
C LEU A 112 10.65 -7.88 6.18
N TYR A 113 10.22 -6.67 6.48
CA TYR A 113 10.21 -6.09 7.81
C TYR A 113 8.77 -6.04 8.30
N VAL A 114 8.45 -6.73 9.39
CA VAL A 114 7.08 -6.93 9.88
C VAL A 114 6.91 -6.36 11.27
N ALA A 115 5.97 -5.45 11.46
CA ALA A 115 5.56 -4.96 12.76
C ALA A 115 4.71 -6.01 13.47
N ASN A 116 5.08 -6.38 14.71
CA ASN A 116 4.36 -7.35 15.53
C ASN A 116 3.81 -6.65 16.78
N GLU A 117 2.48 -6.43 16.80
CA GLU A 117 1.84 -5.57 17.79
C GLU A 117 1.99 -6.12 19.23
N ASN A 118 1.81 -7.43 19.41
CA ASN A 118 1.68 -8.04 20.73
C ASN A 118 3.02 -8.31 21.45
N ASP A 119 4.17 -8.29 20.77
CA ASP A 119 5.48 -8.46 21.40
C ASP A 119 6.42 -7.25 21.27
N ASN A 120 5.91 -6.15 20.72
CA ASN A 120 6.66 -4.90 20.55
C ASN A 120 7.94 -5.06 19.74
N THR A 121 7.91 -5.88 18.68
CA THR A 121 9.06 -6.16 17.84
C THR A 121 8.81 -5.83 16.37
N LEU A 122 9.90 -5.56 15.66
CA LEU A 122 9.97 -5.61 14.21
C LEU A 122 10.73 -6.89 13.83
N THR A 123 10.01 -7.86 13.21
CA THR A 123 10.62 -9.09 12.72
C THR A 123 11.22 -8.88 11.33
N ILE A 124 12.40 -9.45 11.08
CA ILE A 124 13.08 -9.43 9.79
C ILE A 124 13.08 -10.83 9.19
N ILE A 125 12.57 -10.97 7.98
CA ILE A 125 12.35 -12.26 7.30
C ILE A 125 13.09 -12.26 5.96
N ASP A 126 13.84 -13.32 5.68
CA ASP A 126 14.34 -13.64 4.34
C ASP A 126 13.18 -14.31 3.57
N ILE A 127 12.66 -13.64 2.53
CA ILE A 127 11.48 -14.08 1.79
C ILE A 127 11.76 -15.38 1.04
N ASP A 128 12.92 -15.48 0.37
CA ASP A 128 13.29 -16.64 -0.44
C ASP A 128 13.51 -17.88 0.43
N LYS A 129 14.18 -17.71 1.57
CA LYS A 129 14.45 -18.81 2.51
C LYS A 129 13.27 -19.11 3.43
N ARG A 130 12.29 -18.20 3.49
CA ARG A 130 11.14 -18.29 4.40
C ARG A 130 11.55 -18.44 5.87
N THR A 131 12.55 -17.69 6.31
CA THR A 131 13.09 -17.78 7.65
C THR A 131 13.24 -16.41 8.29
N ARG A 132 13.05 -16.32 9.60
CA ARG A 132 13.44 -15.16 10.38
C ARG A 132 14.97 -15.03 10.39
N VAL A 133 15.47 -13.84 10.14
CA VAL A 133 16.90 -13.52 10.15
C VAL A 133 17.26 -12.48 11.21
N GLY A 134 16.27 -11.85 11.84
CA GLY A 134 16.48 -10.90 12.93
C GLY A 134 15.18 -10.41 13.55
N ASN A 135 15.35 -9.72 14.68
CA ASN A 135 14.31 -8.96 15.37
C ASN A 135 14.91 -7.66 15.88
N VAL A 136 14.08 -6.62 15.96
CA VAL A 136 14.41 -5.35 16.60
C VAL A 136 13.32 -5.04 17.65
N GLU A 137 13.72 -4.82 18.89
CA GLU A 137 12.81 -4.30 19.90
C GLU A 137 12.49 -2.84 19.57
N VAL A 138 11.20 -2.50 19.53
CA VAL A 138 10.71 -1.16 19.19
C VAL A 138 9.80 -0.62 20.30
N GLY A 139 9.02 0.42 20.03
CA GLY A 139 8.06 0.92 21.00
C GLY A 139 6.83 0.04 21.10
N VAL A 140 5.95 0.37 22.06
CA VAL A 140 4.73 -0.38 22.35
C VAL A 140 3.70 -0.21 21.22
N GLU A 141 3.08 -1.33 20.82
CA GLU A 141 2.12 -1.43 19.71
C GLU A 141 2.72 -0.94 18.37
N PRO A 142 3.72 -1.65 17.83
CA PRO A 142 4.26 -1.32 16.51
C PRO A 142 3.23 -1.62 15.41
N GLU A 143 3.05 -0.67 14.48
CA GLU A 143 2.04 -0.77 13.44
C GLU A 143 2.63 -0.56 12.04
N GLY A 144 2.94 0.68 11.68
CA GLY A 144 3.42 1.03 10.35
C GLY A 144 4.88 0.69 10.13
N VAL A 145 5.19 0.23 8.92
CA VAL A 145 6.57 -0.03 8.48
C VAL A 145 6.79 0.65 7.12
N ALA A 146 7.94 1.30 6.95
CA ALA A 146 8.39 1.79 5.66
C ALA A 146 9.90 1.60 5.52
N VAL A 147 10.37 1.38 4.29
CA VAL A 147 11.79 1.28 3.98
C VAL A 147 12.19 2.46 3.11
N SER A 148 13.33 3.09 3.40
CA SER A 148 13.84 4.17 2.58
C SER A 148 14.13 3.70 1.15
N PRO A 149 14.00 4.56 0.13
CA PRO A 149 14.22 4.19 -1.27
C PRO A 149 15.60 3.59 -1.57
N ASP A 150 16.62 3.93 -0.76
CA ASP A 150 17.97 3.36 -0.85
C ASP A 150 18.17 2.10 0.00
N GLY A 151 17.14 1.66 0.73
CA GLY A 151 17.16 0.45 1.55
C GLY A 151 17.96 0.54 2.85
N LYS A 152 18.46 1.73 3.24
CA LYS A 152 19.35 1.85 4.40
C LYS A 152 18.64 2.07 5.72
N ILE A 153 17.46 2.66 5.68
CA ILE A 153 16.68 2.98 6.87
C ILE A 153 15.32 2.31 6.80
N ILE A 154 14.96 1.69 7.90
CA ILE A 154 13.62 1.15 8.15
C ILE A 154 12.94 2.09 9.14
N ILE A 155 11.70 2.42 8.88
CA ILE A 155 10.84 3.15 9.81
C ILE A 155 9.83 2.17 10.38
N ASN A 156 9.67 2.21 11.70
CA ASN A 156 8.55 1.59 12.38
C ASN A 156 7.82 2.64 13.22
N THR A 157 6.50 2.67 13.16
CA THR A 157 5.68 3.52 14.05
C THR A 157 5.20 2.69 15.23
N SER A 158 5.18 3.28 16.42
CA SER A 158 4.65 2.64 17.64
C SER A 158 3.57 3.48 18.24
N GLU A 159 2.34 2.94 18.31
CA GLU A 159 1.12 3.67 18.61
C GLU A 159 1.12 4.29 19.99
N THR A 160 1.32 3.47 21.01
CA THR A 160 1.26 3.90 22.42
C THR A 160 2.40 4.84 22.78
N THR A 161 3.60 4.65 22.22
CA THR A 161 4.73 5.54 22.51
C THR A 161 4.76 6.80 21.65
N SER A 162 3.88 6.92 20.64
CA SER A 162 3.81 8.07 19.71
C SER A 162 5.13 8.34 18.99
N MET A 163 5.86 7.29 18.63
CA MET A 163 7.20 7.38 18.03
C MET A 163 7.22 6.86 16.58
N ALA A 164 8.10 7.47 15.79
CA ALA A 164 8.64 6.87 14.58
C ALA A 164 10.11 6.48 14.88
N HIS A 165 10.39 5.19 14.87
CA HIS A 165 11.72 4.63 15.09
C HIS A 165 12.47 4.56 13.77
N PHE A 166 13.67 5.11 13.72
CA PHE A 166 14.60 4.99 12.60
C PHE A 166 15.57 3.86 12.90
N ILE A 167 15.57 2.83 12.07
CA ILE A 167 16.36 1.62 12.26
C ILE A 167 17.32 1.51 11.09
N ASP A 168 18.61 1.37 11.38
CA ASP A 168 19.65 1.08 10.37
C ASP A 168 19.49 -0.36 9.87
N ALA A 169 19.25 -0.52 8.56
CA ALA A 169 18.94 -1.81 7.95
C ALA A 169 20.12 -2.81 7.97
N ALA A 170 21.36 -2.33 8.05
CA ALA A 170 22.54 -3.21 8.07
C ALA A 170 22.86 -3.74 9.47
N SER A 171 22.70 -2.90 10.49
CA SER A 171 23.01 -3.28 11.87
C SER A 171 21.79 -3.72 12.68
N HIS A 172 20.58 -3.49 12.16
CA HIS A 172 19.29 -3.73 12.84
C HIS A 172 19.18 -2.98 14.17
N LYS A 173 19.77 -1.79 14.26
CA LYS A 173 19.73 -0.96 15.48
C LYS A 173 18.92 0.29 15.27
N ILE A 174 18.17 0.68 16.29
CA ILE A 174 17.52 1.99 16.32
C ILE A 174 18.61 3.08 16.38
N VAL A 175 18.59 3.98 15.40
CA VAL A 175 19.55 5.10 15.32
C VAL A 175 18.90 6.43 15.75
N ALA A 176 17.57 6.52 15.70
CA ALA A 176 16.83 7.68 16.21
C ALA A 176 15.39 7.31 16.55
N ASN A 177 14.82 8.07 17.50
CA ASN A 177 13.41 8.04 17.86
C ASN A 177 12.83 9.44 17.68
N VAL A 178 11.83 9.59 16.84
CA VAL A 178 11.20 10.87 16.52
C VAL A 178 9.78 10.88 17.09
N LEU A 179 9.52 11.81 18.02
CA LEU A 179 8.19 12.02 18.56
C LEU A 179 7.27 12.64 17.49
N VAL A 180 6.17 12.00 17.20
CA VAL A 180 5.14 12.43 16.24
C VAL A 180 3.82 12.79 16.93
N GLY A 181 2.68 12.60 16.30
CA GLY A 181 1.37 12.72 16.97
C GLY A 181 0.95 11.42 17.63
N SER A 182 -0.12 11.46 18.42
CA SER A 182 -0.66 10.28 19.12
C SER A 182 -1.18 9.24 18.14
N ARG A 183 -0.89 7.97 18.43
CA ARG A 183 -1.26 6.80 17.64
C ARG A 183 -0.80 6.89 16.18
N PRO A 184 0.53 6.88 15.94
CA PRO A 184 1.06 6.86 14.58
C PRO A 184 0.80 5.51 13.92
N ARG A 185 0.20 5.55 12.68
CA ARG A 185 -0.31 4.37 11.99
C ARG A 185 0.48 4.00 10.74
N PHE A 186 0.92 4.97 9.98
CA PHE A 186 1.50 4.72 8.67
C PHE A 186 2.67 5.66 8.40
N ALA A 187 3.65 5.17 7.68
CA ALA A 187 4.81 5.92 7.24
C ALA A 187 5.01 5.78 5.72
N ALA A 188 5.36 6.86 5.05
CA ALA A 188 5.65 6.87 3.62
C ALA A 188 6.80 7.83 3.31
N PHE A 189 7.81 7.34 2.61
CA PHE A 189 8.85 8.20 2.04
C PHE A 189 8.40 8.81 0.72
N LYS A 190 8.82 10.06 0.45
CA LYS A 190 8.91 10.51 -0.93
C LYS A 190 9.94 9.65 -1.67
N ARG A 191 9.74 9.44 -2.97
CA ARG A 191 10.61 8.59 -3.78
C ARG A 191 12.07 9.07 -3.84
N ASP A 192 12.29 10.37 -3.73
CA ASP A 192 13.61 10.99 -3.67
C ASP A 192 14.24 10.98 -2.27
N ALA A 193 13.57 10.35 -1.30
CA ALA A 193 13.96 10.29 0.11
C ALA A 193 14.09 11.66 0.80
N SER A 194 13.58 12.75 0.20
CA SER A 194 13.68 14.10 0.78
C SER A 194 12.81 14.29 2.03
N GLU A 195 11.73 13.54 2.13
CA GLU A 195 10.78 13.61 3.24
C GLU A 195 10.23 12.23 3.61
N LEU A 196 9.98 12.07 4.91
CA LEU A 196 9.18 10.99 5.48
C LEU A 196 7.88 11.57 6.04
N TRP A 197 6.75 11.03 5.63
CA TRP A 197 5.43 11.40 6.09
C TRP A 197 4.92 10.35 7.06
N VAL A 198 4.47 10.76 8.25
CA VAL A 198 3.92 9.84 9.28
C VAL A 198 2.56 10.33 9.70
N SER A 199 1.52 9.50 9.49
CA SER A 199 0.16 9.77 9.97
C SER A 199 0.02 9.44 11.45
N SER A 200 -0.77 10.23 12.16
CA SER A 200 -1.08 10.06 13.57
C SER A 200 -2.59 10.09 13.75
N GLU A 201 -3.19 8.91 13.93
CA GLU A 201 -4.63 8.71 13.90
C GLU A 201 -5.35 9.54 14.96
N VAL A 202 -5.04 9.32 16.23
CA VAL A 202 -5.66 10.05 17.35
C VAL A 202 -5.14 11.48 17.43
N GLY A 203 -3.89 11.71 17.00
CA GLY A 203 -3.31 13.05 16.93
C GLY A 203 -3.92 13.94 15.86
N GLY A 204 -4.69 13.39 14.90
CA GLY A 204 -5.36 14.12 13.83
C GLY A 204 -4.42 14.84 12.89
N THR A 205 -3.16 14.37 12.75
CA THR A 205 -2.11 15.08 12.00
C THR A 205 -1.29 14.14 11.12
N VAL A 206 -0.58 14.72 10.16
CA VAL A 206 0.53 14.07 9.47
C VAL A 206 1.81 14.86 9.78
N SER A 207 2.83 14.19 10.31
CA SER A 207 4.15 14.75 10.56
C SER A 207 5.02 14.61 9.32
N ILE A 208 5.65 15.70 8.88
CA ILE A 208 6.67 15.70 7.84
C ILE A 208 8.03 15.72 8.54
N ILE A 209 8.84 14.74 8.25
CA ILE A 209 10.14 14.52 8.90
C ILE A 209 11.25 14.68 7.86
N ASP A 210 12.29 15.41 8.19
CA ASP A 210 13.57 15.37 7.46
C ASP A 210 14.30 14.07 7.87
N PRO A 211 14.40 13.06 6.98
CA PRO A 211 14.92 11.76 7.36
C PRO A 211 16.43 11.76 7.62
N ALA A 212 17.17 12.74 7.09
CA ALA A 212 18.60 12.85 7.32
C ALA A 212 18.93 13.51 8.67
N LYS A 213 18.04 14.37 9.18
CA LYS A 213 18.20 15.08 10.45
C LYS A 213 17.40 14.45 11.59
N HIS A 214 16.46 13.54 11.28
CA HIS A 214 15.56 12.92 12.24
C HIS A 214 14.71 13.95 13.01
N VAL A 215 14.19 14.96 12.32
CA VAL A 215 13.41 16.03 12.94
C VAL A 215 12.10 16.27 12.19
N VAL A 216 11.03 16.53 12.94
CA VAL A 216 9.75 16.98 12.38
C VAL A 216 9.93 18.42 11.90
N THR A 217 9.77 18.63 10.60
CA THR A 217 9.89 19.96 9.96
C THR A 217 8.54 20.66 9.85
N LYS A 218 7.45 19.89 9.75
CA LYS A 218 6.08 20.41 9.63
C LYS A 218 5.08 19.40 10.16
N LYS A 219 3.93 19.86 10.66
CA LYS A 219 2.73 19.07 10.94
C LYS A 219 1.59 19.59 10.09
N ILE A 220 0.92 18.70 9.39
CA ILE A 220 -0.30 18.98 8.62
C ILE A 220 -1.49 18.62 9.51
N SER A 221 -2.40 19.56 9.72
CA SER A 221 -3.67 19.36 10.39
C SER A 221 -4.81 19.47 9.39
N PHE A 222 -5.94 18.85 9.70
CA PHE A 222 -7.09 18.81 8.83
C PHE A 222 -8.30 19.48 9.46
N ALA A 223 -9.06 20.22 8.66
CA ALA A 223 -10.31 20.84 9.09
C ALA A 223 -11.36 20.65 8.00
N ILE A 224 -12.47 20.02 8.36
CA ILE A 224 -13.58 19.74 7.44
C ILE A 224 -14.83 20.36 8.03
N PRO A 225 -15.50 21.32 7.35
CA PRO A 225 -16.71 21.95 7.86
C PRO A 225 -17.77 20.90 8.23
N GLY A 226 -18.33 21.02 9.43
CA GLY A 226 -19.38 20.12 9.95
C GLY A 226 -18.86 18.82 10.59
N LEU A 227 -17.56 18.56 10.58
CA LEU A 227 -16.96 17.44 11.32
C LEU A 227 -16.20 17.93 12.56
N ARG A 228 -16.25 17.12 13.63
CA ARG A 228 -15.41 17.32 14.81
C ARG A 228 -13.97 16.87 14.50
N ALA A 229 -13.01 17.49 15.15
CA ALA A 229 -11.59 17.14 14.97
C ALA A 229 -11.29 15.66 15.25
N GLU A 230 -11.94 15.07 16.27
CA GLU A 230 -11.75 13.68 16.68
C GLU A 230 -12.26 12.67 15.63
N ALA A 231 -13.12 13.10 14.71
CA ALA A 231 -13.58 12.28 13.58
C ALA A 231 -12.61 12.29 12.40
N ILE A 232 -11.59 13.13 12.43
CA ILE A 232 -10.59 13.26 11.37
C ILE A 232 -9.33 12.52 11.80
N GLN A 233 -9.23 11.27 11.40
CA GLN A 233 -8.20 10.34 11.87
C GLN A 233 -7.32 9.90 10.68
N PRO A 234 -6.16 10.55 10.46
CA PRO A 234 -5.25 10.19 9.37
C PRO A 234 -4.67 8.79 9.54
N VAL A 235 -4.74 7.98 8.48
CA VAL A 235 -4.23 6.59 8.46
C VAL A 235 -3.32 6.40 7.25
N GLY A 236 -3.78 5.78 6.16
CA GLY A 236 -2.99 5.51 4.97
C GLY A 236 -2.53 6.79 4.26
N ILE A 237 -1.33 6.74 3.70
CA ILE A 237 -0.72 7.82 2.92
C ILE A 237 -0.25 7.25 1.58
N ALA A 238 -0.56 7.92 0.49
CA ALA A 238 0.00 7.62 -0.83
C ALA A 238 0.55 8.90 -1.46
N ILE A 239 1.79 8.86 -1.92
CA ILE A 239 2.47 10.02 -2.53
C ILE A 239 2.73 9.69 -3.99
N THR A 240 2.40 10.59 -4.92
CA THR A 240 2.70 10.40 -6.35
C THR A 240 4.20 10.22 -6.58
N ARG A 241 4.57 9.49 -7.61
CA ARG A 241 5.96 9.13 -7.92
C ARG A 241 6.86 10.36 -8.12
N ASP A 242 6.29 11.44 -8.63
CA ASP A 242 6.97 12.74 -8.80
C ASP A 242 6.97 13.58 -7.50
N GLY A 243 6.35 13.10 -6.44
CA GLY A 243 6.26 13.80 -5.16
C GLY A 243 5.38 15.04 -5.15
N SER A 244 4.66 15.33 -6.26
CA SER A 244 3.89 16.58 -6.41
C SER A 244 2.58 16.59 -5.62
N THR A 245 1.99 15.43 -5.39
CA THR A 245 0.70 15.29 -4.71
C THR A 245 0.73 14.12 -3.73
N ALA A 246 0.17 14.34 -2.55
CA ALA A 246 -0.06 13.29 -1.57
C ALA A 246 -1.56 13.14 -1.28
N PHE A 247 -1.96 11.92 -0.98
CA PHE A 247 -3.30 11.54 -0.58
C PHE A 247 -3.25 10.92 0.81
N VAL A 248 -4.14 11.35 1.70
CA VAL A 248 -4.21 10.86 3.07
C VAL A 248 -5.63 10.40 3.38
N ALA A 249 -5.79 9.15 3.78
CA ALA A 249 -7.05 8.62 4.29
C ALA A 249 -7.35 9.22 5.66
N LEU A 250 -8.56 9.72 5.88
CA LEU A 250 -8.96 10.41 7.10
C LEU A 250 -9.97 9.61 7.96
N GLY A 251 -9.89 8.29 7.90
CA GLY A 251 -10.64 7.36 8.75
C GLY A 251 -12.15 7.63 8.82
N PRO A 252 -12.71 7.86 10.03
CA PRO A 252 -14.14 8.10 10.23
C PRO A 252 -14.69 9.35 9.54
N ALA A 253 -13.82 10.27 9.09
CA ALA A 253 -14.25 11.41 8.29
C ALA A 253 -14.77 11.01 6.90
N ASN A 254 -14.54 9.75 6.47
CA ASN A 254 -14.97 9.24 5.16
C ASN A 254 -14.45 10.09 3.99
N ARG A 255 -13.22 10.57 4.13
CA ARG A 255 -12.58 11.49 3.18
C ARG A 255 -11.15 11.06 2.91
N VAL A 256 -10.70 11.38 1.71
CA VAL A 256 -9.28 11.41 1.37
C VAL A 256 -8.88 12.86 1.18
N ALA A 257 -7.88 13.32 1.93
CA ALA A 257 -7.28 14.63 1.73
C ALA A 257 -6.32 14.58 0.54
N VAL A 258 -6.40 15.57 -0.33
CA VAL A 258 -5.43 15.82 -1.41
C VAL A 258 -4.53 16.95 -0.97
N ILE A 259 -3.23 16.72 -0.94
CA ILE A 259 -2.24 17.63 -0.38
C ILE A 259 -1.21 17.95 -1.45
N ASP A 260 -0.83 19.21 -1.55
CA ASP A 260 0.32 19.66 -2.35
C ASP A 260 1.61 19.10 -1.74
N GLY A 261 2.37 18.35 -2.52
CA GLY A 261 3.58 17.70 -2.03
C GLY A 261 4.76 18.64 -1.76
N ALA A 262 4.73 19.88 -2.26
CA ALA A 262 5.78 20.86 -2.04
C ALA A 262 5.43 21.84 -0.92
N THR A 263 4.19 22.35 -0.90
CA THR A 263 3.74 23.33 0.10
C THR A 263 3.15 22.68 1.35
N HIS A 264 2.75 21.40 1.25
CA HIS A 264 2.03 20.63 2.27
C HIS A 264 0.65 21.23 2.61
N GLU A 265 0.05 21.97 1.69
CA GLU A 265 -1.28 22.53 1.86
C GLU A 265 -2.35 21.56 1.40
N VAL A 266 -3.44 21.45 2.17
CA VAL A 266 -4.60 20.64 1.78
C VAL A 266 -5.36 21.36 0.68
N LYS A 267 -5.39 20.79 -0.51
CA LYS A 267 -6.08 21.33 -1.70
C LYS A 267 -7.56 20.96 -1.75
N LYS A 268 -7.90 19.74 -1.30
CA LYS A 268 -9.23 19.19 -1.47
C LYS A 268 -9.49 18.02 -0.53
N TYR A 269 -10.75 17.78 -0.20
CA TYR A 269 -11.23 16.57 0.44
C TYR A 269 -12.16 15.83 -0.52
N LEU A 270 -11.88 14.54 -0.76
CA LEU A 270 -12.68 13.67 -1.61
C LEU A 270 -13.56 12.79 -0.71
N LEU A 271 -14.88 12.81 -0.94
CA LEU A 271 -15.78 11.91 -0.25
C LEU A 271 -15.63 10.50 -0.81
N VAL A 272 -15.40 9.52 0.06
CA VAL A 272 -15.27 8.09 -0.24
C VAL A 272 -16.25 7.28 0.60
N GLY A 273 -16.12 5.95 0.64
CA GLY A 273 -16.93 5.11 1.51
C GLY A 273 -16.64 5.30 3.00
N GLN A 274 -17.31 4.54 3.86
CA GLN A 274 -17.25 4.73 5.31
C GLN A 274 -16.02 4.07 5.93
N ARG A 275 -15.33 4.81 6.81
CA ARG A 275 -14.11 4.40 7.51
C ARG A 275 -13.01 4.02 6.53
N VAL A 276 -12.47 5.02 5.83
CA VAL A 276 -11.36 4.82 4.90
C VAL A 276 -10.06 4.49 5.66
N TRP A 277 -9.34 3.42 5.19
CA TRP A 277 -8.12 2.94 5.82
C TRP A 277 -6.88 3.22 4.97
N HIS A 278 -6.70 2.49 3.88
CA HIS A 278 -5.48 2.51 3.09
C HIS A 278 -5.71 2.89 1.64
N LEU A 279 -4.60 3.21 0.98
CA LEU A 279 -4.57 3.78 -0.35
C LEU A 279 -3.46 3.10 -1.17
N ALA A 280 -3.73 2.77 -2.43
CA ALA A 280 -2.70 2.35 -3.37
C ALA A 280 -2.99 2.86 -4.77
N PHE A 281 -1.93 3.33 -5.47
CA PHE A 281 -2.04 3.74 -6.87
C PHE A 281 -2.06 2.53 -7.81
N THR A 282 -2.77 2.66 -8.93
CA THR A 282 -2.50 1.81 -10.10
C THR A 282 -1.06 2.01 -10.58
N SER A 283 -0.47 1.00 -11.23
CA SER A 283 0.93 1.04 -11.67
C SER A 283 1.25 2.25 -12.55
N ASP A 284 0.28 2.74 -13.35
CA ASP A 284 0.40 3.96 -14.15
C ASP A 284 0.06 5.24 -13.40
N GLN A 285 -0.33 5.14 -12.13
CA GLN A 285 -0.78 6.22 -11.24
C GLN A 285 -1.95 7.07 -11.77
N LYS A 286 -2.73 6.55 -12.72
CA LYS A 286 -3.95 7.25 -13.17
C LYS A 286 -5.07 7.17 -12.14
N TYR A 287 -5.11 6.09 -11.37
CA TYR A 287 -6.13 5.87 -10.36
C TYR A 287 -5.49 5.56 -9.01
N LEU A 288 -6.22 5.93 -7.96
CA LEU A 288 -5.93 5.59 -6.58
C LEU A 288 -7.12 4.81 -6.01
N LEU A 289 -6.87 3.63 -5.48
CA LEU A 289 -7.87 2.82 -4.81
C LEU A 289 -7.81 3.07 -3.32
N THR A 290 -8.98 3.14 -2.65
CA THR A 290 -9.07 3.32 -1.20
C THR A 290 -9.96 2.25 -0.58
N THR A 291 -9.53 1.65 0.51
CA THR A 291 -10.35 0.69 1.25
C THR A 291 -11.26 1.40 2.25
N ASN A 292 -12.54 1.04 2.28
CA ASN A 292 -13.57 1.66 3.12
C ASN A 292 -14.18 0.58 4.02
N GLY A 293 -13.65 0.45 5.24
CA GLY A 293 -13.89 -0.71 6.11
C GLY A 293 -15.36 -0.90 6.51
N ILE A 294 -16.10 0.15 6.84
CA ILE A 294 -17.50 0.01 7.31
C ILE A 294 -18.48 -0.18 6.15
N SER A 295 -18.24 0.43 4.99
CA SER A 295 -19.11 0.26 3.82
C SER A 295 -18.78 -0.97 2.96
N ASN A 296 -17.72 -1.73 3.29
CA ASN A 296 -17.31 -2.96 2.60
C ASN A 296 -17.03 -2.73 1.11
N ASP A 297 -16.40 -1.62 0.78
CA ASP A 297 -16.14 -1.25 -0.60
C ASP A 297 -14.74 -0.62 -0.78
N VAL A 298 -14.38 -0.47 -2.04
CA VAL A 298 -13.21 0.27 -2.50
C VAL A 298 -13.68 1.42 -3.37
N SER A 299 -13.23 2.65 -3.07
CA SER A 299 -13.44 3.78 -3.96
C SER A 299 -12.27 3.93 -4.92
N VAL A 300 -12.56 4.18 -6.19
CA VAL A 300 -11.58 4.48 -7.23
C VAL A 300 -11.57 5.97 -7.49
N ILE A 301 -10.43 6.59 -7.28
CA ILE A 301 -10.21 8.03 -7.47
C ILE A 301 -9.40 8.23 -8.75
N ASP A 302 -9.91 9.04 -9.68
CA ASP A 302 -9.14 9.58 -10.80
C ASP A 302 -8.17 10.63 -10.26
N VAL A 303 -6.88 10.36 -10.38
CA VAL A 303 -5.80 11.18 -9.79
C VAL A 303 -5.70 12.54 -10.48
N ALA A 304 -5.89 12.61 -11.78
CA ALA A 304 -5.81 13.87 -12.53
C ALA A 304 -7.05 14.74 -12.32
N ALA A 305 -8.24 14.12 -12.31
CA ALA A 305 -9.50 14.83 -12.12
C ALA A 305 -9.83 15.12 -10.65
N LEU A 306 -9.10 14.50 -9.71
CA LEU A 306 -9.34 14.57 -8.26
C LEU A 306 -10.81 14.31 -7.90
N LYS A 307 -11.34 13.20 -8.36
CA LYS A 307 -12.73 12.78 -8.10
C LYS A 307 -12.86 11.26 -8.00
N VAL A 308 -13.82 10.79 -7.21
CA VAL A 308 -14.24 9.38 -7.19
C VAL A 308 -14.99 9.08 -8.48
N VAL A 309 -14.59 8.04 -9.19
CA VAL A 309 -15.18 7.63 -10.48
C VAL A 309 -15.92 6.31 -10.38
N LYS A 310 -15.62 5.48 -9.39
CA LYS A 310 -16.24 4.16 -9.20
C LYS A 310 -16.21 3.77 -7.73
N THR A 311 -17.15 2.93 -7.31
CA THR A 311 -17.14 2.20 -6.05
C THR A 311 -17.32 0.71 -6.36
N ILE A 312 -16.50 -0.15 -5.74
CA ILE A 312 -16.43 -1.58 -5.99
C ILE A 312 -16.73 -2.29 -4.66
N GLN A 313 -17.77 -3.13 -4.62
CA GLN A 313 -18.03 -3.97 -3.44
C GLN A 313 -16.98 -5.05 -3.31
N VAL A 314 -16.49 -5.27 -2.08
CA VAL A 314 -15.47 -6.26 -1.73
C VAL A 314 -15.92 -7.10 -0.53
N GLY A 315 -15.00 -7.77 0.15
CA GLY A 315 -15.33 -8.53 1.36
C GLY A 315 -15.58 -7.66 2.59
N GLU A 316 -15.81 -8.30 3.75
CA GLU A 316 -16.18 -7.65 5.00
C GLU A 316 -14.98 -6.96 5.66
N LEU A 317 -15.11 -5.69 5.97
CA LEU A 317 -14.09 -4.81 6.57
C LEU A 317 -12.78 -4.78 5.74
N PRO A 318 -12.80 -4.25 4.50
CA PRO A 318 -11.57 -4.08 3.73
C PRO A 318 -10.61 -3.12 4.45
N TRP A 319 -9.33 -3.57 4.59
CA TRP A 319 -8.33 -2.85 5.35
C TRP A 319 -7.17 -2.39 4.47
N GLY A 320 -6.42 -3.30 3.89
CA GLY A 320 -5.29 -3.02 3.02
C GLY A 320 -5.61 -3.16 1.53
N VAL A 321 -4.84 -2.52 0.68
CA VAL A 321 -4.89 -2.68 -0.78
C VAL A 321 -3.48 -2.66 -1.34
N ALA A 322 -3.18 -3.63 -2.23
CA ALA A 322 -1.88 -3.75 -2.88
C ALA A 322 -2.02 -3.96 -4.37
N MET A 323 -1.05 -3.47 -5.11
CA MET A 323 -0.91 -3.69 -6.55
C MET A 323 0.54 -3.98 -6.90
N PRO A 324 0.83 -4.73 -7.98
CA PRO A 324 2.19 -4.89 -8.48
C PRO A 324 2.81 -3.52 -8.78
N GLU A 325 4.04 -3.31 -8.35
CA GLU A 325 4.82 -2.16 -8.79
C GLU A 325 5.14 -2.29 -10.29
N PRO A 326 5.24 -1.18 -11.03
CA PRO A 326 5.51 -1.18 -12.47
C PRO A 326 6.94 -1.58 -12.79
#